data_69fca5be739ff0afbe680633fcea526c
#
_entry.id   69fca5be739ff0afbe680633fcea526c
#
_cell.length_a   1.000
_cell.length_b   1.000
_cell.length_c   1.000
_cell.angle_alpha   90.00
_cell.angle_beta   90.00
_cell.angle_gamma   90.00
#
_symmetry.space_group_name_H-M   'P 1'
#
loop_
_entity.id
_entity.type
_entity.pdbx_description
1 polymer ?
#
loop_
_entity_poly.entity_id
_entity_poly.type
_entity_poly.pdbx_seq_one_letter_code
_entity_poly.pdbx_strand_id
1 'polypeptide(L)' 'MTPVFTFQTTHHALWAEEVAAAHGVPVEVIPAPPAARARCSLALETLPEEVEPLAALLDTEGVPHALFTPVH' A
#
# COMPACT_ATOMS: atom_id res chain seq x y z
N MET A 1 -9.62 0.05 -12.30
CA MET A 1 -9.61 -0.20 -10.84
C MET A 1 -8.32 0.31 -10.24
N THR A 2 -8.41 0.86 -9.04
CA THR A 2 -7.24 1.44 -8.38
C THR A 2 -6.39 0.32 -7.77
N PRO A 3 -5.08 0.30 -8.03
CA PRO A 3 -4.21 -0.67 -7.37
C PRO A 3 -4.18 -0.47 -5.86
N VAL A 4 -3.94 -1.54 -5.12
CA VAL A 4 -3.71 -1.47 -3.68
C VAL A 4 -2.27 -1.88 -3.39
N PHE A 5 -1.72 -1.35 -2.31
CA PHE A 5 -0.38 -1.68 -1.87
C PHE A 5 -0.44 -2.88 -0.94
N THR A 6 0.35 -3.90 -1.24
CA THR A 6 0.42 -5.12 -0.42
C THR A 6 1.81 -5.26 0.17
N PHE A 7 1.91 -6.06 1.24
CA PHE A 7 3.14 -6.13 2.03
C PHE A 7 3.43 -7.57 2.43
N GLN A 8 4.68 -7.81 2.82
CA GLN A 8 5.10 -9.13 3.31
C GLN A 8 4.80 -9.30 4.80
N THR A 9 4.75 -8.22 5.55
CA THR A 9 4.53 -8.26 6.99
C THR A 9 3.60 -7.11 7.41
N THR A 10 2.92 -7.30 8.54
CA THR A 10 2.11 -6.25 9.15
C THR A 10 2.97 -5.03 9.50
N HIS A 11 4.21 -5.27 9.94
CA HIS A 11 5.13 -4.18 10.25
C HIS A 11 5.35 -3.27 9.05
N HIS A 12 5.56 -3.83 7.87
CA HIS A 12 5.75 -3.04 6.65
C HIS A 12 4.49 -2.26 6.29
N ALA A 13 3.32 -2.86 6.48
CA ALA A 13 2.06 -2.17 6.20
C ALA A 13 1.88 -0.94 7.11
N LEU A 14 2.15 -1.10 8.39
CA LEU A 14 2.03 0.00 9.35
C LEU A 14 3.10 1.06 9.11
N TRP A 15 4.30 0.67 8.75
CA TRP A 15 5.36 1.60 8.39
C TRP A 15 4.95 2.43 7.17
N ALA A 16 4.40 1.78 6.14
CA ALA A 16 3.92 2.49 4.95
C ALA A 16 2.83 3.50 5.31
N GLU A 17 1.91 3.12 6.20
CA GLU A 17 0.87 4.03 6.66
C GLU A 17 1.46 5.26 7.35
N GLU A 18 2.46 5.07 8.20
CA GLU A 18 3.13 6.18 8.88
C GLU A 18 3.83 7.11 7.90
N VAL A 19 4.52 6.54 6.90
CA VAL A 19 5.19 7.34 5.88
C VAL A 19 4.18 8.17 5.11
N ALA A 20 3.07 7.56 4.70
CA ALA A 20 2.00 8.26 3.99
C ALA A 20 1.44 9.40 4.83
N ALA A 21 1.16 9.15 6.11
CA ALA A 21 0.63 10.17 7.01
C ALA A 21 1.59 11.33 7.16
N ALA A 22 2.88 11.05 7.30
CA ALA A 22 3.90 12.08 7.47
C ALA A 22 4.01 13.01 6.26
N HIS A 23 3.63 12.52 5.08
CA HIS A 23 3.70 13.29 3.83
C HIS A 23 2.33 13.75 3.33
N GLY A 24 1.30 13.60 4.15
CA GLY A 24 -0.05 14.08 3.81
C GLY A 24 -0.74 13.28 2.71
N VAL A 25 -0.31 12.04 2.46
CA VAL A 25 -0.95 11.18 1.47
C VAL A 25 -2.10 10.44 2.14
N PRO A 26 -3.35 10.61 1.68
CA PRO A 26 -4.48 9.91 2.29
C PRO A 26 -4.44 8.42 1.95
N VAL A 27 -4.49 7.59 2.99
CA VAL A 27 -4.52 6.13 2.81
C VAL A 27 -5.53 5.53 3.77
N GLU A 28 -6.01 4.34 3.42
CA GLU A 28 -6.89 3.57 4.26
C GLU A 28 -6.34 2.14 4.35
N VAL A 29 -6.28 1.61 5.57
CA VAL A 29 -5.87 0.24 5.79
C VAL A 29 -7.08 -0.65 5.52
N ILE A 30 -6.92 -1.60 4.61
CA ILE A 30 -7.99 -2.52 4.22
C ILE A 30 -7.47 -3.96 4.31
N PRO A 31 -8.36 -4.96 4.36
CA PRO A 31 -7.92 -6.35 4.23
C PRO A 31 -7.26 -6.57 2.87
N ALA A 32 -6.15 -7.30 2.85
CA ALA A 32 -5.50 -7.62 1.58
C ALA A 32 -6.41 -8.53 0.76
N PRO A 33 -6.61 -8.23 -0.54
CA PRO A 33 -7.41 -9.10 -1.39
C PRO A 33 -6.79 -10.50 -1.45
N PRO A 34 -7.59 -11.57 -1.29
CA PRO A 34 -7.05 -12.94 -1.35
C PRO A 34 -6.28 -13.22 -2.64
N ALA A 35 -6.75 -12.66 -3.76
CA ALA A 35 -6.11 -12.86 -5.06
C ALA A 35 -4.69 -12.28 -5.12
N ALA A 36 -4.35 -11.33 -4.26
CA ALA A 36 -3.01 -10.73 -4.22
C ALA A 36 -1.97 -11.70 -3.66
N ARG A 37 -2.40 -12.71 -2.90
CA ARG A 37 -1.52 -13.69 -2.27
C ARG A 37 -0.42 -13.07 -1.44
N ALA A 38 -0.71 -11.92 -0.84
CA ALA A 38 0.23 -11.23 0.04
C ALA A 38 0.35 -11.99 1.36
N ARG A 39 1.55 -11.98 1.95
CA ARG A 39 1.74 -12.62 3.25
C ARG A 39 1.06 -11.86 4.38
N CYS A 40 1.07 -10.53 4.28
CA CYS A 40 0.37 -9.69 5.24
C CYS A 40 -1.12 -9.67 4.92
N SER A 41 -1.96 -9.73 5.97
CA SER A 41 -3.41 -9.65 5.79
C SER A 41 -3.91 -8.23 5.57
N LEU A 42 -3.03 -7.23 5.66
CA LEU A 42 -3.39 -5.83 5.48
C LEU A 42 -2.84 -5.30 4.16
N ALA A 43 -3.59 -4.37 3.57
CA ALA A 43 -3.17 -3.64 2.39
C ALA A 43 -3.48 -2.16 2.61
N LEU A 44 -2.89 -1.29 1.80
CA LEU A 44 -3.22 0.14 1.82
C LEU A 44 -3.90 0.52 0.52
N GLU A 45 -4.98 1.25 0.65
CA GLU A 45 -5.70 1.84 -0.46
C GLU A 45 -5.49 3.35 -0.44
N THR A 46 -5.32 3.96 -1.59
CA THR A 46 -5.20 5.41 -1.71
C THR A 46 -5.99 5.90 -2.91
N LEU A 47 -6.04 7.21 -3.08
CA LEU A 47 -6.72 7.80 -4.24
C LEU A 47 -5.96 7.44 -5.52
N PRO A 48 -6.67 7.28 -6.67
CA PRO A 48 -6.00 6.91 -7.92
C PRO A 48 -4.83 7.82 -8.28
N GLU A 49 -4.97 9.13 -8.07
CA GLU A 49 -3.92 10.10 -8.39
C GLU A 49 -2.73 10.04 -7.42
N GLU A 50 -2.89 9.36 -6.28
CA GLU A 50 -1.84 9.26 -5.29
C GLU A 50 -1.04 7.95 -5.39
N VAL A 51 -1.46 7.02 -6.25
CA VAL A 51 -0.81 5.70 -6.34
C VAL A 51 0.66 5.84 -6.73
N GLU A 52 0.95 6.55 -7.82
CA GLU A 52 2.33 6.70 -8.28
C GLU A 52 3.18 7.52 -7.31
N PRO A 53 2.71 8.69 -6.82
CA PRO A 53 3.47 9.42 -5.81
C PRO A 53 3.76 8.60 -4.55
N LEU A 54 2.78 7.83 -4.07
CA LEU A 54 2.98 7.01 -2.88
C LEU A 54 3.97 5.88 -3.15
N ALA A 55 3.89 5.24 -4.30
CA ALA A 55 4.85 4.19 -4.67
C ALA A 55 6.29 4.74 -4.67
N ALA A 56 6.49 5.91 -5.27
CA ALA A 56 7.80 6.55 -5.31
C ALA A 56 8.27 6.92 -3.90
N LEU A 57 7.37 7.39 -3.05
CA LEU A 57 7.68 7.75 -1.68
C LEU A 57 8.11 6.52 -0.87
N LEU A 58 7.38 5.42 -1.00
CA LEU A 58 7.72 4.19 -0.30
C LEU A 58 9.07 3.64 -0.77
N ASP A 59 9.36 3.74 -2.07
CA ASP A 59 10.66 3.34 -2.60
C ASP A 59 11.77 4.19 -2.00
N THR A 60 11.57 5.51 -1.93
CA THR A 60 12.56 6.43 -1.37
C THR A 60 12.82 6.14 0.10
N GLU A 61 11.78 5.82 0.85
CA GLU A 61 11.89 5.52 2.28
C GLU A 61 12.34 4.08 2.55
N GLY A 62 12.42 3.26 1.51
CA GLY A 62 12.89 1.88 1.64
C GLY A 62 11.84 0.94 2.21
N VAL A 63 10.56 1.26 2.08
CA VAL A 63 9.48 0.39 2.58
C VAL A 63 9.17 -0.67 1.53
N PRO A 64 9.41 -1.96 1.84
CA PRO A 64 9.07 -3.04 0.89
C PRO A 64 7.56 -3.09 0.65
N HIS A 65 7.17 -3.15 -0.61
CA HIS A 65 5.76 -3.20 -0.99
C HIS A 65 5.61 -3.77 -2.38
N ALA A 66 4.38 -4.12 -2.73
CA ALA A 66 4.02 -4.50 -4.09
C ALA A 66 2.69 -3.84 -4.43
N LEU A 67 2.41 -3.70 -5.71
CA LEU A 67 1.12 -3.20 -6.18
C LEU A 67 0.32 -4.36 -6.74
N PHE A 68 -0.95 -4.40 -6.38
CA PHE A 68 -1.89 -5.38 -6.89
C PHE A 68 -3.12 -4.65 -7.41
N THR A 69 -3.47 -4.91 -8.67
CA THR A 69 -4.68 -4.33 -9.27
C THR A 69 -5.79 -5.36 -9.21
N PRO A 70 -6.84 -5.11 -8.39
CA PRO A 70 -7.98 -6.04 -8.35
C PRO A 70 -8.65 -6.13 -9.72
N VAL A 71 -9.10 -7.33 -10.08
CA VAL A 71 -9.79 -7.58 -11.34
C VAL A 71 -11.13 -8.23 -11.03
N HIS A 72 -12.13 -7.86 -11.77
CA HIS A 72 -13.45 -8.46 -11.66
C HIS A 72 -13.64 -9.59 -12.65
#